data_e11c7ccbfaefdf5a5e5c53b2d239f8e9
#
_entry.id   e11c7ccbfaefdf5a5e5c53b2d239f8e9
#
_cell.length_a   1.000
_cell.length_b   1.000
_cell.length_c   1.000
_cell.angle_alpha   90.00
_cell.angle_beta   90.00
_cell.angle_gamma   90.00
#
_symmetry.space_group_name_H-M   'P 1'
#
loop_
_entity.id
_entity.type
_entity.pdbx_description
1 polymer ?
#
loop_
_entity_poly.entity_id
_entity_poly.type
_entity_poly.pdbx_seq_one_letter_code
_entity_poly.pdbx_strand_id
1 'polypeptide(L)'
;MNKYKRMKKILKQCIYQLDESSSLFVVNPDKDFTRKRKHLFGNTLMNVLLLEGGSLKDELYKLFGYNLDTPTVSSFIQARDKIRPDAFYTLFNLFNGKTRKPKLYNGYRLLAVDGSTLPITSEIKDKKTTIQKVNNSDKPFSAFHLNTSYDILEYTYDDIVLQGQAVH
;
A
#
# COMPACT_ATOMS: atom_id res chain seq x y z
N MET A 1 -10.12 6.21 25.47
CA MET A 1 -9.66 6.70 24.13
C MET A 1 -10.46 5.97 23.07
N ASN A 2 -11.11 6.68 22.13
CA ASN A 2 -11.90 6.09 21.06
C ASN A 2 -11.00 5.15 20.21
N LYS A 3 -11.54 3.98 19.79
CA LYS A 3 -10.86 2.96 18.96
C LYS A 3 -10.18 3.59 17.73
N TYR A 4 -10.87 4.50 17.04
CA TYR A 4 -10.33 5.22 15.87
C TYR A 4 -9.06 6.04 16.22
N LYS A 5 -9.10 6.83 17.29
CA LYS A 5 -7.94 7.64 17.74
C LYS A 5 -6.75 6.75 18.10
N ARG A 6 -7.01 5.59 18.71
CA ARG A 6 -5.97 4.59 19.02
C ARG A 6 -5.33 4.03 17.75
N MET A 7 -6.13 3.59 16.77
CA MET A 7 -5.61 3.04 15.51
C MET A 7 -4.78 4.07 14.74
N LYS A 8 -5.27 5.32 14.63
CA LYS A 8 -4.52 6.41 14.00
C LYS A 8 -3.18 6.68 14.70
N LYS A 9 -3.14 6.61 16.04
CA LYS A 9 -1.89 6.77 16.80
C LYS A 9 -0.91 5.64 16.49
N ILE A 10 -1.37 4.39 16.46
CA ILE A 10 -0.54 3.22 16.16
C ILE A 10 0.00 3.30 14.72
N LEU A 11 -0.84 3.66 13.74
CA LEU A 11 -0.40 3.83 12.35
C LEU A 11 0.72 4.87 12.24
N LYS A 12 0.56 6.03 12.89
CA LYS A 12 1.61 7.06 12.93
C LYS A 12 2.90 6.56 13.57
N GLN A 13 2.81 5.76 14.64
CA GLN A 13 3.98 5.16 15.28
C GLN A 13 4.68 4.15 14.36
N CYS A 14 3.93 3.34 13.59
CA CYS A 14 4.50 2.42 12.62
C CYS A 14 5.21 3.18 11.49
N ILE A 15 4.60 4.24 10.96
CA ILE A 15 5.22 5.07 9.92
C ILE A 15 6.49 5.75 10.45
N TYR A 16 6.47 6.28 11.67
CA TYR A 16 7.65 6.86 12.29
C TYR A 16 8.79 5.84 12.43
N GLN A 17 8.48 4.62 12.83
CA GLN A 17 9.45 3.53 12.93
C GLN A 17 10.08 3.18 11.57
N LEU A 18 9.30 3.19 10.49
CA LEU A 18 9.84 3.01 9.14
C LEU A 18 10.68 4.21 8.68
N ASP A 19 10.27 5.43 9.05
CA ASP A 19 10.98 6.65 8.70
C ASP A 19 12.40 6.70 9.29
N GLU A 20 12.58 6.21 10.52
CA GLU A 20 13.89 6.06 11.17
C GLU A 20 14.83 5.10 10.41
N SER A 21 14.28 4.13 9.69
CA SER A 21 15.04 3.16 8.87
C SER A 21 14.73 3.31 7.36
N SER A 22 14.37 4.51 6.92
CA SER A 22 13.91 4.78 5.56
C SER A 22 14.88 4.36 4.46
N SER A 23 16.19 4.39 4.73
CA SER A 23 17.22 3.91 3.80
C SER A 23 17.03 2.46 3.34
N LEU A 24 16.36 1.62 4.13
CA LEU A 24 16.07 0.23 3.79
C LEU A 24 14.91 0.10 2.79
N PHE A 25 14.08 1.15 2.65
CA PHE A 25 12.81 1.14 1.92
C PHE A 25 12.78 2.09 0.73
N VAL A 26 13.93 2.61 0.31
CA VAL A 26 14.05 3.50 -0.84
C VAL A 26 14.86 2.88 -1.95
N VAL A 27 14.65 3.38 -3.17
CA VAL A 27 15.33 2.88 -4.37
C VAL A 27 16.84 3.19 -4.31
N ASN A 28 17.20 4.42 -3.89
CA ASN A 28 18.59 4.86 -3.77
C ASN A 28 18.86 5.37 -2.35
N PRO A 29 19.38 4.51 -1.44
CA PRO A 29 19.58 4.85 -0.03
C PRO A 29 20.42 6.11 0.21
N ASP A 30 21.42 6.36 -0.63
CA ASP A 30 22.34 7.51 -0.48
C ASP A 30 21.79 8.84 -1.02
N LYS A 31 20.67 8.82 -1.74
CA LYS A 31 20.10 9.98 -2.45
C LYS A 31 18.68 10.30 -2.06
N ASP A 32 17.87 9.28 -1.81
CA ASP A 32 16.44 9.43 -1.65
C ASP A 32 16.11 9.83 -0.21
N PHE A 33 15.28 10.86 -0.07
CA PHE A 33 14.84 11.43 1.21
C PHE A 33 15.94 11.87 2.18
N THR A 34 17.19 11.99 1.73
CA THR A 34 18.32 12.45 2.56
C THR A 34 18.27 13.94 2.90
N ARG A 35 17.51 14.73 2.15
CA ARG A 35 17.36 16.19 2.36
C ARG A 35 15.98 16.52 2.93
N LYS A 36 15.93 17.46 3.87
CA LYS A 36 14.66 18.04 4.36
C LYS A 36 13.98 18.84 3.24
N ARG A 37 13.04 18.20 2.54
CA ARG A 37 12.21 18.78 1.48
C ARG A 37 10.72 18.70 1.86
N LYS A 38 9.82 19.22 0.98
CA LYS A 38 8.37 19.11 1.14
C LYS A 38 7.89 17.65 1.30
N HIS A 39 8.57 16.71 0.63
CA HIS A 39 8.31 15.27 0.74
C HIS A 39 9.38 14.62 1.61
N LEU A 40 9.00 14.21 2.81
CA LEU A 40 9.74 13.30 3.66
C LEU A 40 9.21 11.88 3.43
N PHE A 41 10.01 10.85 3.70
CA PHE A 41 9.63 9.46 3.48
C PHE A 41 8.32 9.11 4.19
N GLY A 42 8.24 9.29 5.51
CA GLY A 42 7.05 8.97 6.29
C GLY A 42 5.81 9.77 5.88
N ASN A 43 5.97 11.06 5.51
CA ASN A 43 4.86 11.87 5.00
C ASN A 43 4.37 11.36 3.64
N THR A 44 5.27 10.99 2.74
CA THR A 44 4.91 10.45 1.42
C THR A 44 4.18 9.12 1.58
N LEU A 45 4.67 8.25 2.46
CA LEU A 45 4.02 6.96 2.77
C LEU A 45 2.60 7.18 3.31
N MET A 46 2.42 8.12 4.27
CA MET A 46 1.11 8.47 4.81
C MET A 46 0.19 9.05 3.73
N ASN A 47 0.69 9.94 2.89
CA ASN A 47 -0.11 10.58 1.85
C ASN A 47 -0.62 9.57 0.82
N VAL A 48 0.20 8.56 0.44
CA VAL A 48 -0.24 7.47 -0.45
C VAL A 48 -1.40 6.69 0.17
N LEU A 49 -1.36 6.42 1.49
CA LEU A 49 -2.44 5.72 2.19
C LEU A 49 -3.73 6.55 2.32
N LEU A 50 -3.64 7.85 2.21
CA LEU A 50 -4.77 8.77 2.35
C LEU A 50 -5.42 9.16 1.01
N LEU A 51 -4.91 8.67 -0.12
CA LEU A 51 -5.53 8.87 -1.43
C LEU A 51 -6.87 8.13 -1.50
N GLU A 52 -7.89 8.80 -2.01
CA GLU A 52 -9.28 8.30 -2.07
C GLU A 52 -9.69 7.83 -3.49
N GLY A 53 -8.76 7.85 -4.46
CA GLY A 53 -9.00 7.39 -5.84
C GLY A 53 -9.58 8.46 -6.77
N GLY A 54 -9.55 9.71 -6.37
CA GLY A 54 -9.91 10.86 -7.20
C GLY A 54 -8.77 11.31 -8.14
N SER A 55 -8.93 12.50 -8.75
CA SER A 55 -7.84 13.16 -9.46
C SER A 55 -6.69 13.45 -8.51
N LEU A 56 -5.47 12.98 -8.84
CA LEU A 56 -4.32 13.15 -7.95
C LEU A 56 -4.06 14.63 -7.59
N LYS A 57 -4.36 15.55 -8.49
CA LYS A 57 -4.26 16.99 -8.23
C LYS A 57 -5.22 17.42 -7.10
N ASP A 58 -6.47 17.02 -7.17
CA ASP A 58 -7.49 17.39 -6.19
C ASP A 58 -7.23 16.71 -4.85
N GLU A 59 -6.76 15.45 -4.88
CA GLU A 59 -6.33 14.72 -3.69
C GLU A 59 -5.19 15.45 -2.95
N LEU A 60 -4.18 15.92 -3.67
CA LEU A 60 -3.08 16.69 -3.07
C LEU A 60 -3.58 18.01 -2.48
N TYR A 61 -4.46 18.74 -3.16
CA TYR A 61 -5.06 19.95 -2.59
C TYR A 61 -5.81 19.67 -1.29
N LYS A 62 -6.60 18.60 -1.23
CA LYS A 62 -7.28 18.17 0.01
C LYS A 62 -6.28 17.82 1.12
N LEU A 63 -5.28 16.99 0.83
CA LEU A 63 -4.27 16.55 1.80
C LEU A 63 -3.46 17.70 2.39
N PHE A 64 -3.17 18.73 1.58
CA PHE A 64 -2.40 19.91 2.00
C PHE A 64 -3.27 21.11 2.39
N GLY A 65 -4.59 20.93 2.52
CA GLY A 65 -5.50 21.97 3.00
C GLY A 65 -5.62 23.17 2.08
N TYR A 66 -5.52 22.98 0.76
CA TYR A 66 -5.62 24.03 -0.27
C TYR A 66 -4.60 25.16 -0.09
N ASN A 67 -3.43 24.83 0.43
CA ASN A 67 -2.35 25.77 0.65
C ASN A 67 -1.54 26.04 -0.63
N LEU A 68 -0.96 27.24 -0.76
CA LEU A 68 -0.03 27.60 -1.83
C LEU A 68 1.22 26.71 -1.84
N ASP A 69 1.58 26.14 -0.71
CA ASP A 69 2.67 25.17 -0.58
C ASP A 69 2.33 23.75 -1.00
N THR A 70 1.14 23.50 -1.53
CA THR A 70 0.75 22.19 -2.06
C THR A 70 1.76 21.73 -3.11
N PRO A 71 2.33 20.52 -2.98
CA PRO A 71 3.28 20.01 -3.95
C PRO A 71 2.60 19.74 -5.29
N THR A 72 3.37 19.87 -6.37
CA THR A 72 2.86 19.52 -7.69
C THR A 72 2.67 18.01 -7.83
N VAL A 73 1.76 17.59 -8.70
CA VAL A 73 1.52 16.17 -9.03
C VAL A 73 2.83 15.48 -9.42
N SER A 74 3.65 16.12 -10.27
CA SER A 74 4.94 15.57 -10.70
C SER A 74 5.89 15.36 -9.53
N SER A 75 5.99 16.33 -8.59
CA SER A 75 6.89 16.18 -7.44
C SER A 75 6.43 15.09 -6.47
N PHE A 76 5.12 14.91 -6.33
CA PHE A 76 4.56 13.83 -5.51
C PHE A 76 4.82 12.45 -6.13
N ILE A 77 4.59 12.29 -7.45
CA ILE A 77 4.88 11.05 -8.17
C ILE A 77 6.37 10.70 -8.05
N GLN A 78 7.27 11.65 -8.29
CA GLN A 78 8.70 11.44 -8.11
C GLN A 78 9.09 11.04 -6.68
N ALA A 79 8.42 11.56 -5.67
CA ALA A 79 8.64 11.15 -4.29
C ALA A 79 8.12 9.73 -4.01
N ARG A 80 6.92 9.41 -4.48
CA ARG A 80 6.32 8.08 -4.35
C ARG A 80 7.18 7.01 -5.01
N ASP A 81 7.67 7.26 -6.22
CA ASP A 81 8.45 6.31 -7.02
C ASP A 81 9.83 5.99 -6.42
N LYS A 82 10.27 6.76 -5.43
CA LYS A 82 11.46 6.49 -4.62
C LYS A 82 11.22 5.48 -3.51
N ILE A 83 9.96 5.25 -3.14
CA ILE A 83 9.60 4.29 -2.09
C ILE A 83 9.46 2.90 -2.70
N ARG A 84 10.14 1.94 -2.15
CA ARG A 84 10.02 0.55 -2.55
C ARG A 84 8.70 -0.05 -2.08
N PRO A 85 8.05 -0.93 -2.85
CA PRO A 85 6.77 -1.56 -2.47
C PRO A 85 6.81 -2.30 -1.13
N ASP A 86 7.96 -2.88 -0.76
CA ASP A 86 8.14 -3.60 0.50
C ASP A 86 7.96 -2.73 1.75
N ALA A 87 8.09 -1.39 1.64
CA ALA A 87 7.74 -0.45 2.71
C ALA A 87 6.28 -0.59 3.14
N PHE A 88 5.36 -0.74 2.19
CA PHE A 88 3.92 -0.89 2.47
C PHE A 88 3.61 -2.23 3.10
N TYR A 89 4.24 -3.31 2.63
CA TYR A 89 4.10 -4.63 3.23
C TYR A 89 4.64 -4.67 4.66
N THR A 90 5.80 -4.06 4.89
CA THR A 90 6.38 -3.94 6.24
C THR A 90 5.47 -3.12 7.17
N LEU A 91 4.93 -2.00 6.66
CA LEU A 91 3.97 -1.19 7.42
C LEU A 91 2.71 -1.98 7.80
N PHE A 92 2.16 -2.75 6.85
CA PHE A 92 1.00 -3.62 7.07
C PHE A 92 1.29 -4.62 8.21
N ASN A 93 2.42 -5.31 8.17
CA ASN A 93 2.80 -6.29 9.18
C ASN A 93 3.05 -5.65 10.56
N LEU A 94 3.73 -4.50 10.61
CA LEU A 94 3.95 -3.76 11.85
C LEU A 94 2.63 -3.27 12.46
N PHE A 95 1.74 -2.75 11.64
CA PHE A 95 0.43 -2.28 12.10
C PHE A 95 -0.42 -3.43 12.63
N ASN A 96 -0.49 -4.55 11.91
CA ASN A 96 -1.18 -5.75 12.34
C ASN A 96 -0.59 -6.29 13.66
N GLY A 97 0.73 -6.39 13.76
CA GLY A 97 1.39 -6.86 14.98
C GLY A 97 1.07 -6.02 16.22
N LYS A 98 0.89 -4.70 16.06
CA LYS A 98 0.55 -3.78 17.17
C LYS A 98 -0.94 -3.67 17.47
N THR A 99 -1.80 -3.98 16.51
CA THR A 99 -3.25 -3.78 16.65
C THR A 99 -4.01 -5.07 16.93
N ARG A 100 -3.47 -6.19 16.48
CA ARG A 100 -4.10 -7.50 16.55
C ARG A 100 -4.24 -7.96 18.00
N LYS A 101 -5.42 -8.50 18.33
CA LYS A 101 -5.73 -9.20 19.57
C LYS A 101 -6.41 -10.51 19.21
N PRO A 102 -5.65 -11.60 18.98
CA PRO A 102 -6.21 -12.81 18.41
C PRO A 102 -7.39 -13.32 19.21
N LYS A 103 -8.55 -13.41 18.57
CA LYS A 103 -9.72 -14.09 19.08
C LYS A 103 -9.66 -15.53 18.58
N LEU A 104 -10.00 -16.45 19.45
CA LEU A 104 -9.96 -17.87 19.15
C LEU A 104 -11.37 -18.46 19.26
N TYR A 105 -11.68 -19.38 18.35
CA TYR A 105 -12.83 -20.26 18.44
C TYR A 105 -12.34 -21.66 18.78
N ASN A 106 -12.70 -22.16 19.94
CA ASN A 106 -12.21 -23.46 20.46
C ASN A 106 -10.67 -23.61 20.42
N GLY A 107 -9.93 -22.54 20.69
CA GLY A 107 -8.46 -22.54 20.66
C GLY A 107 -7.84 -22.30 19.29
N TYR A 108 -8.63 -22.14 18.21
CA TYR A 108 -8.17 -21.98 16.84
C TYR A 108 -8.49 -20.59 16.30
N ARG A 109 -7.61 -20.06 15.46
CA ARG A 109 -7.91 -18.90 14.59
C ARG A 109 -8.72 -19.37 13.39
N LEU A 110 -9.71 -18.58 12.99
CA LEU A 110 -10.51 -18.86 11.79
C LEU A 110 -10.08 -17.90 10.68
N LEU A 111 -9.40 -18.44 9.67
CA LEU A 111 -8.93 -17.69 8.52
C LEU A 111 -9.74 -18.07 7.28
N ALA A 112 -10.29 -17.08 6.60
CA ALA A 112 -10.81 -17.23 5.25
C ALA A 112 -9.72 -16.84 4.26
N VAL A 113 -9.53 -17.63 3.22
CA VAL A 113 -8.60 -17.34 2.12
C VAL A 113 -9.41 -17.14 0.85
N ASP A 114 -9.17 -16.04 0.15
CA ASP A 114 -9.83 -15.72 -1.11
C ASP A 114 -8.84 -15.10 -2.10
N GLY A 115 -9.11 -15.31 -3.39
CA GLY A 115 -8.33 -14.80 -4.49
C GLY A 115 -9.16 -13.86 -5.37
N SER A 116 -8.60 -12.70 -5.70
CA SER A 116 -9.23 -11.71 -6.58
C SER A 116 -8.28 -11.29 -7.70
N THR A 117 -8.86 -10.90 -8.84
CA THR A 117 -8.10 -10.32 -9.95
C THR A 117 -8.09 -8.80 -9.81
N LEU A 118 -6.90 -8.21 -9.73
CA LEU A 118 -6.69 -6.76 -9.68
C LEU A 118 -6.24 -6.28 -11.07
N PRO A 119 -7.13 -5.69 -11.89
CA PRO A 119 -6.74 -5.16 -13.19
C PRO A 119 -5.76 -3.99 -13.05
N ILE A 120 -4.75 -3.98 -13.92
CA ILE A 120 -3.77 -2.89 -14.02
C ILE A 120 -3.82 -2.28 -15.42
N THR A 121 -3.33 -1.04 -15.57
CA THR A 121 -3.34 -0.37 -16.86
C THR A 121 -2.51 -1.12 -17.89
N SER A 122 -3.00 -1.20 -19.14
CA SER A 122 -2.38 -1.95 -20.24
C SER A 122 -1.00 -1.44 -20.70
N GLU A 123 -0.53 -0.34 -20.13
CA GLU A 123 0.80 0.23 -20.42
C GLU A 123 1.94 -0.54 -19.74
N ILE A 124 1.63 -1.33 -18.73
CA ILE A 124 2.61 -2.17 -18.04
C ILE A 124 2.83 -3.44 -18.88
N LYS A 125 3.83 -3.40 -19.76
CA LYS A 125 4.23 -4.53 -20.63
C LYS A 125 5.04 -5.59 -19.84
N ASP A 126 4.53 -6.04 -18.72
CA ASP A 126 5.14 -7.15 -18.00
C ASP A 126 4.48 -8.47 -18.43
N LYS A 127 5.28 -9.37 -19.03
CA LYS A 127 4.80 -10.69 -19.47
C LYS A 127 4.21 -11.53 -18.33
N LYS A 128 4.63 -11.27 -17.08
CA LYS A 128 4.14 -11.99 -15.90
C LYS A 128 2.73 -11.54 -15.47
N THR A 129 2.31 -10.36 -15.88
CA THR A 129 1.00 -9.80 -15.50
C THR A 129 0.00 -9.80 -16.65
N THR A 130 0.43 -10.13 -17.88
CA THR A 130 -0.45 -10.16 -19.06
C THR A 130 -1.27 -11.43 -19.09
N ILE A 131 -2.59 -11.29 -18.97
CA ILE A 131 -3.54 -12.39 -19.14
C ILE A 131 -3.75 -12.61 -20.63
N GLN A 132 -3.49 -13.84 -21.06
CA GLN A 132 -3.82 -14.26 -22.42
C GLN A 132 -5.34 -14.50 -22.54
N LYS A 133 -5.83 -14.32 -23.76
CA LYS A 133 -7.24 -14.41 -24.13
C LYS A 133 -7.91 -15.68 -23.61
N VAL A 134 -9.07 -15.54 -22.98
CA VAL A 134 -9.96 -16.65 -22.67
C VAL A 134 -10.77 -17.04 -23.91
N ASN A 135 -11.10 -16.06 -24.79
CA ASN A 135 -11.78 -16.27 -26.06
C ASN A 135 -11.11 -15.45 -27.17
N ASN A 136 -11.23 -15.89 -28.44
CA ASN A 136 -10.65 -15.23 -29.60
C ASN A 136 -11.11 -13.78 -29.84
N SER A 137 -12.21 -13.35 -29.20
CA SER A 137 -12.79 -12.01 -29.30
C SER A 137 -12.29 -11.03 -28.24
N ASP A 138 -11.64 -11.51 -27.15
CA ASP A 138 -11.29 -10.68 -26.03
C ASP A 138 -9.92 -10.03 -26.22
N LYS A 139 -9.80 -8.75 -25.85
CA LYS A 139 -8.50 -8.05 -25.83
C LYS A 139 -7.71 -8.52 -24.62
N PRO A 140 -6.40 -8.78 -24.76
CA PRO A 140 -5.55 -9.09 -23.63
C PRO A 140 -5.54 -7.91 -22.65
N PHE A 141 -5.59 -8.17 -21.37
CA PHE A 141 -5.47 -7.17 -20.32
C PHE A 141 -4.40 -7.58 -19.31
N SER A 142 -3.89 -6.63 -18.55
CA SER A 142 -2.90 -6.90 -17.51
C SER A 142 -3.57 -6.87 -16.14
N ALA A 143 -3.25 -7.84 -15.31
CA ALA A 143 -3.75 -7.90 -13.94
C ALA A 143 -2.79 -8.64 -13.00
N PHE A 144 -2.88 -8.32 -11.72
CA PHE A 144 -2.33 -9.15 -10.65
C PHE A 144 -3.38 -10.10 -10.11
N HIS A 145 -2.92 -11.25 -9.65
CA HIS A 145 -3.70 -12.11 -8.79
C HIS A 145 -3.43 -11.73 -7.33
N LEU A 146 -4.48 -11.32 -6.62
CA LEU A 146 -4.42 -10.92 -5.22
C LEU A 146 -4.96 -12.05 -4.37
N ASN A 147 -4.10 -12.70 -3.59
CA ASN A 147 -4.52 -13.66 -2.57
C ASN A 147 -4.51 -12.99 -1.21
N THR A 148 -5.59 -13.12 -0.47
CA THR A 148 -5.74 -12.54 0.86
C THR A 148 -6.13 -13.59 1.87
N SER A 149 -5.57 -13.50 3.06
CA SER A 149 -6.00 -14.23 4.24
C SER A 149 -6.68 -13.26 5.22
N TYR A 150 -7.89 -13.57 5.64
CA TYR A 150 -8.74 -12.71 6.46
C TYR A 150 -9.14 -13.42 7.76
N ASP A 151 -8.86 -12.80 8.90
CA ASP A 151 -9.28 -13.30 10.21
C ASP A 151 -10.75 -12.93 10.46
N ILE A 152 -11.62 -13.95 10.42
CA ILE A 152 -13.08 -13.79 10.51
C ILE A 152 -13.51 -13.25 11.88
N LEU A 153 -12.79 -13.61 12.94
CA LEU A 153 -13.15 -13.22 14.30
C LEU A 153 -12.67 -11.82 14.66
N GLU A 154 -11.56 -11.38 14.05
CA GLU A 154 -10.97 -10.06 14.28
C GLU A 154 -11.41 -9.01 13.28
N TYR A 155 -11.97 -9.45 12.14
CA TYR A 155 -12.32 -8.59 11.01
C TYR A 155 -11.11 -7.83 10.45
N THR A 156 -9.98 -8.55 10.28
CA THR A 156 -8.73 -7.96 9.78
C THR A 156 -8.07 -8.88 8.75
N TYR A 157 -7.40 -8.28 7.77
CA TYR A 157 -6.53 -9.04 6.88
C TYR A 157 -5.32 -9.54 7.65
N ASP A 158 -5.03 -10.84 7.49
CA ASP A 158 -3.88 -11.50 8.12
C ASP A 158 -2.65 -11.41 7.23
N ASP A 159 -2.82 -11.70 5.95
CA ASP A 159 -1.77 -11.64 4.94
C ASP A 159 -2.33 -11.24 3.57
N ILE A 160 -1.46 -10.68 2.73
CA ILE A 160 -1.78 -10.24 1.37
C ILE A 160 -0.61 -10.61 0.46
N VAL A 161 -0.90 -11.41 -0.57
CA VAL A 161 0.09 -11.82 -1.57
C VAL A 161 -0.35 -11.36 -2.95
N LEU A 162 0.51 -10.58 -3.61
CA LEU A 162 0.32 -10.18 -5.01
C LEU A 162 1.19 -11.06 -5.90
N GLN A 163 0.57 -11.70 -6.87
CA GLN A 163 1.24 -12.57 -7.84
C GLN A 163 0.93 -12.12 -9.27
N GLY A 164 1.89 -12.29 -10.19
CA GLY A 164 1.58 -12.23 -11.60
C GLY A 164 0.69 -13.42 -11.99
N GLN A 165 -0.28 -13.23 -12.87
CA GLN A 165 -1.21 -14.30 -13.27
C GLN A 165 -0.58 -15.48 -14.02
N ALA A 166 0.66 -15.37 -14.45
CA ALA A 166 1.35 -16.45 -15.17
C ALA A 166 1.87 -17.58 -14.27
N VAL A 167 1.58 -17.53 -12.97
CA VAL A 167 2.02 -18.56 -12.00
C VAL A 167 0.81 -19.37 -11.57
N HIS A 168 0.43 -20.32 -12.41
CA HIS A 168 -0.43 -21.45 -12.06
C HIS A 168 0.39 -22.73 -12.10
#